data_78a0a110cb9e4705a94b9bee1127ee95
#
_entry.id   78a0a110cb9e4705a94b9bee1127ee95
#
_cell.length_a   1.000
_cell.length_b   1.000
_cell.length_c   1.000
_cell.angle_alpha   90.00
_cell.angle_beta   90.00
_cell.angle_gamma   90.00
#
_symmetry.space_group_name_H-M   'P 1'
#
loop_
_entity.id
_entity.type
_entity.pdbx_description
1 polymer ?
#
loop_
_entity_poly.entity_id
_entity_poly.type
_entity_poly.pdbx_seq_one_letter_code
_entity_poly.pdbx_strand_id
1 'polypeptide(L)'
;MNNTLLQQITRKDAKAFTHSGKFYADDVFSSALLLYLNPEITITRGSKVPEGYDGIVFDIGRGEYDHHQKDSRIRENGVPYAAFGLLWEQLGAGILGEELAQTFDEAFVQPLDNNDNTGEKNELATLIGNFNPTWDAAGSSDDAFFRAVGVAAVSYTHLRAHETLSDL
;
A
#
# COMPACT_ATOMS: atom_id res chain seq x y z
N MET A 1 10.27 7.16 18.82
CA MET A 1 10.78 5.96 18.12
C MET A 1 11.33 6.36 16.77
N ASN A 2 12.56 5.95 16.46
CA ASN A 2 13.08 6.13 15.10
C ASN A 2 12.34 5.18 14.15
N ASN A 3 11.35 5.69 13.45
CA ASN A 3 10.68 4.91 12.42
C ASN A 3 11.56 4.90 11.16
N THR A 4 12.34 3.84 11.00
CA THR A 4 13.29 3.66 9.88
C THR A 4 12.56 3.67 8.52
N LEU A 5 11.37 3.11 8.44
CA LEU A 5 10.56 3.12 7.22
C LEU A 5 10.16 4.55 6.84
N LEU A 6 9.67 5.34 7.79
CA LEU A 6 9.30 6.74 7.53
C LEU A 6 10.52 7.56 7.07
N GLN A 7 11.70 7.32 7.65
CA GLN A 7 12.95 7.97 7.21
C GLN A 7 13.30 7.60 5.76
N GLN A 8 13.13 6.35 5.38
CA GLN A 8 13.35 5.90 3.98
C GLN A 8 12.37 6.55 3.02
N ILE A 9 11.09 6.66 3.41
CA ILE A 9 10.04 7.27 2.58
C ILE A 9 10.30 8.76 2.36
N THR A 10 10.75 9.47 3.38
CA THR A 10 10.88 10.93 3.35
C THR A 10 12.22 11.45 2.82
N ARG A 11 13.13 10.55 2.45
CA ARG A 11 14.38 10.93 1.79
C ARG A 11 14.11 11.64 0.46
N LYS A 12 14.99 12.57 0.09
CA LYS A 12 14.90 13.31 -1.18
C LYS A 12 14.92 12.39 -2.43
N ASP A 13 15.64 11.29 -2.34
CA ASP A 13 15.81 10.30 -3.41
C ASP A 13 15.03 9.01 -3.13
N ALA A 14 13.96 9.09 -2.34
CA ALA A 14 13.15 7.94 -1.95
C ALA A 14 12.61 7.20 -3.18
N LYS A 15 12.72 5.89 -3.12
CA LYS A 15 12.21 5.00 -4.18
C LYS A 15 11.61 3.74 -3.59
N ALA A 16 10.65 3.19 -4.29
CA ALA A 16 9.97 1.96 -3.93
C ALA A 16 9.77 1.06 -5.17
N PHE A 17 9.66 -0.22 -4.92
CA PHE A 17 9.50 -1.24 -5.95
C PHE A 17 8.39 -2.22 -5.58
N THR A 18 7.54 -2.53 -6.55
CA THR A 18 6.51 -3.55 -6.42
C THR A 18 6.39 -4.39 -7.71
N HIS A 19 5.53 -5.40 -7.71
CA HIS A 19 5.36 -6.27 -8.88
C HIS A 19 4.71 -5.56 -10.07
N SER A 20 4.98 -6.08 -11.27
CA SER A 20 4.34 -5.66 -12.51
C SER A 20 3.18 -6.58 -12.90
N GLY A 21 2.57 -6.29 -14.04
CA GLY A 21 1.44 -7.04 -14.57
C GLY A 21 0.12 -6.65 -13.91
N LYS A 22 -0.75 -7.63 -13.68
CA LYS A 22 -2.03 -7.40 -13.01
C LYS A 22 -1.81 -6.86 -11.61
N PHE A 23 -2.52 -5.79 -11.28
CA PHE A 23 -2.45 -5.16 -9.96
C PHE A 23 -3.76 -5.38 -9.19
N TYR A 24 -3.66 -5.23 -7.87
CA TYR A 24 -4.73 -5.44 -6.92
C TYR A 24 -4.87 -4.22 -6.00
N ALA A 25 -5.87 -4.21 -5.14
CA ALA A 25 -6.03 -3.14 -4.18
C ALA A 25 -4.82 -3.02 -3.23
N ASP A 26 -4.18 -4.13 -2.90
CA ASP A 26 -3.06 -4.18 -1.98
C ASP A 26 -1.87 -3.33 -2.46
N ASP A 27 -1.33 -3.61 -3.64
CA ASP A 27 -0.20 -2.85 -4.18
C ASP A 27 -0.58 -1.40 -4.57
N VAL A 28 -1.83 -1.18 -4.97
CA VAL A 28 -2.34 0.16 -5.31
C VAL A 28 -2.49 1.05 -4.08
N PHE A 29 -3.13 0.58 -3.00
CA PHE A 29 -3.27 1.34 -1.75
C PHE A 29 -1.94 1.51 -1.03
N SER A 30 -1.05 0.53 -1.09
CA SER A 30 0.33 0.66 -0.60
C SER A 30 1.07 1.78 -1.31
N SER A 31 1.00 1.84 -2.63
CA SER A 31 1.61 2.90 -3.43
C SER A 31 1.03 4.27 -3.12
N ALA A 32 -0.29 4.36 -2.98
CA ALA A 32 -0.98 5.60 -2.63
C ALA A 32 -0.57 6.10 -1.24
N LEU A 33 -0.36 5.21 -0.27
CA LEU A 33 0.14 5.55 1.06
C LEU A 33 1.55 6.14 1.01
N LEU A 34 2.45 5.52 0.25
CA LEU A 34 3.81 6.02 0.09
C LEU A 34 3.83 7.41 -0.57
N LEU A 35 3.02 7.62 -1.60
CA LEU A 35 2.87 8.91 -2.28
C LEU A 35 2.19 9.98 -1.39
N TYR A 36 1.29 9.58 -0.51
CA TYR A 36 0.71 10.48 0.49
C TYR A 36 1.78 11.04 1.43
N LEU A 37 2.70 10.19 1.88
CA LEU A 37 3.79 10.57 2.78
C LEU A 37 4.91 11.32 2.06
N ASN A 38 5.19 10.99 0.80
CA ASN A 38 6.16 11.66 -0.04
C ASN A 38 5.69 11.68 -1.50
N PRO A 39 5.10 12.79 -1.97
CA PRO A 39 4.65 12.92 -3.36
C PRO A 39 5.75 12.79 -4.42
N GLU A 40 7.02 12.93 -4.02
CA GLU A 40 8.18 12.83 -4.91
C GLU A 40 8.81 11.44 -4.94
N ILE A 41 8.28 10.48 -4.16
CA ILE A 41 8.80 9.11 -4.18
C ILE A 41 8.64 8.47 -5.57
N THR A 42 9.69 7.82 -6.05
CA THR A 42 9.63 7.11 -7.33
C THR A 42 9.21 5.66 -7.09
N ILE A 43 8.05 5.27 -7.63
CA ILE A 43 7.55 3.89 -7.55
C ILE A 43 7.78 3.21 -8.89
N THR A 44 8.52 2.10 -8.88
CA THR A 44 8.84 1.28 -10.05
C THR A 44 8.16 -0.08 -9.91
N ARG A 45 7.67 -0.61 -11.03
CA ARG A 45 7.06 -1.94 -11.11
C ARG A 45 7.91 -2.86 -11.97
N GLY A 46 8.03 -4.11 -11.57
CA GLY A 46 8.78 -5.10 -12.33
C GLY A 46 8.47 -6.53 -11.93
N SER A 47 8.94 -7.49 -12.70
CA SER A 47 8.73 -8.92 -12.43
C SER A 47 9.69 -9.49 -11.37
N LYS A 48 10.77 -8.78 -11.10
CA LYS A 48 11.81 -9.18 -10.17
C LYS A 48 12.47 -7.94 -9.56
N VAL A 49 12.72 -7.99 -8.26
CA VAL A 49 13.48 -6.93 -7.57
C VAL A 49 14.90 -6.89 -8.14
N PRO A 50 15.38 -5.70 -8.57
CA PRO A 50 16.76 -5.56 -9.03
C PRO A 50 17.77 -5.96 -7.96
N GLU A 51 18.86 -6.60 -8.36
CA GLU A 51 19.94 -6.94 -7.44
C GLU A 51 20.52 -5.67 -6.81
N GLY A 52 20.75 -5.70 -5.50
CA GLY A 52 21.27 -4.56 -4.76
C GLY A 52 20.32 -3.36 -4.67
N TYR A 53 19.01 -3.57 -4.87
CA TYR A 53 18.03 -2.50 -4.79
C TYR A 53 18.04 -1.82 -3.42
N ASP A 54 18.31 -0.53 -3.42
CA ASP A 54 18.31 0.33 -2.23
C ASP A 54 17.04 1.20 -2.19
N GLY A 55 15.96 0.62 -1.71
CA GLY A 55 14.67 1.28 -1.61
C GLY A 55 13.67 0.40 -0.88
N ILE A 56 12.43 0.87 -0.81
CA ILE A 56 11.34 0.15 -0.17
C ILE A 56 10.80 -0.88 -1.16
N VAL A 57 10.78 -2.16 -0.77
CA VAL A 57 10.21 -3.25 -1.57
C VAL A 57 8.94 -3.73 -0.89
N PHE A 58 7.83 -3.78 -1.62
CA PHE A 58 6.54 -4.21 -1.08
C PHE A 58 5.78 -5.09 -2.08
N ASP A 59 5.01 -6.03 -1.56
CA ASP A 59 4.18 -6.98 -2.29
C ASP A 59 4.95 -7.83 -3.32
N ILE A 60 6.25 -7.96 -3.14
CA ILE A 60 7.16 -8.79 -3.93
C ILE A 60 8.46 -9.00 -3.15
N GLY A 61 9.23 -10.02 -3.51
CA GLY A 61 10.61 -10.20 -3.05
C GLY A 61 10.76 -10.93 -1.74
N ARG A 62 9.67 -11.32 -1.11
CA ARG A 62 9.62 -12.08 0.16
C ARG A 62 10.33 -11.38 1.34
N GLY A 63 10.33 -10.06 1.31
CA GLY A 63 10.86 -9.23 2.39
C GLY A 63 9.81 -8.86 3.44
N GLU A 64 10.11 -7.82 4.21
CA GLU A 64 9.32 -7.37 5.36
C GLU A 64 7.88 -6.95 4.98
N TYR A 65 7.69 -6.40 3.78
CA TYR A 65 6.39 -5.89 3.28
C TYR A 65 5.81 -6.78 2.18
N ASP A 66 6.12 -8.06 2.22
CA ASP A 66 5.54 -9.08 1.35
C ASP A 66 4.82 -10.15 2.18
N HIS A 67 3.74 -10.72 1.67
CA HIS A 67 2.91 -11.69 2.38
C HIS A 67 2.80 -13.03 1.65
N HIS A 68 3.53 -13.24 0.56
CA HIS A 68 3.45 -14.44 -0.27
C HIS A 68 4.26 -15.63 0.27
N GLN A 69 4.95 -15.50 1.41
CA GLN A 69 5.68 -16.59 2.04
C GLN A 69 4.76 -17.44 2.94
N LYS A 70 5.21 -18.67 3.24
CA LYS A 70 4.45 -19.63 4.03
C LYS A 70 4.20 -19.21 5.49
N ASP A 71 5.09 -18.39 6.02
CA ASP A 71 5.07 -17.83 7.38
C ASP A 71 4.55 -16.38 7.39
N SER A 72 3.66 -16.04 6.45
CA SER A 72 3.04 -14.73 6.40
C SER A 72 2.32 -14.40 7.72
N ARG A 73 2.41 -13.14 8.13
CA ARG A 73 1.88 -12.69 9.42
C ARG A 73 0.36 -12.63 9.43
N ILE A 74 -0.20 -12.96 10.59
CA ILE A 74 -1.64 -12.91 10.85
C ILE A 74 -1.84 -12.05 12.10
N ARG A 75 -2.86 -11.17 12.09
CA ARG A 75 -3.24 -10.38 13.26
C ARG A 75 -3.81 -11.25 14.36
N GLU A 76 -3.82 -10.77 15.60
CA GLU A 76 -4.39 -11.49 16.74
C GLU A 76 -5.86 -11.89 16.53
N ASN A 77 -6.62 -11.08 15.79
CA ASN A 77 -8.01 -11.39 15.45
C ASN A 77 -8.18 -12.38 14.28
N GLY A 78 -7.08 -12.90 13.74
CA GLY A 78 -7.09 -13.88 12.66
C GLY A 78 -7.08 -13.30 11.24
N VAL A 79 -7.15 -11.98 11.08
CA VAL A 79 -7.08 -11.34 9.76
C VAL A 79 -5.63 -11.35 9.26
N PRO A 80 -5.35 -11.98 8.10
CA PRO A 80 -3.99 -12.02 7.57
C PRO A 80 -3.55 -10.63 7.11
N TYR A 81 -2.24 -10.36 7.22
CA TYR A 81 -1.65 -9.17 6.63
C TYR A 81 -1.46 -9.34 5.12
N ALA A 82 -1.72 -8.29 4.36
CA ALA A 82 -1.17 -8.07 3.04
C ALA A 82 -0.11 -6.94 3.11
N ALA A 83 0.50 -6.56 2.01
CA ALA A 83 1.53 -5.54 2.01
C ALA A 83 1.03 -4.21 2.60
N PHE A 84 -0.20 -3.82 2.28
CA PHE A 84 -0.81 -2.61 2.80
C PHE A 84 -0.90 -2.61 4.33
N GLY A 85 -1.36 -3.69 4.93
CA GLY A 85 -1.42 -3.82 6.39
C GLY A 85 -0.04 -3.81 7.05
N LEU A 86 0.97 -4.43 6.43
CA LEU A 86 2.34 -4.42 6.92
C LEU A 86 2.96 -3.02 6.92
N LEU A 87 2.70 -2.23 5.88
CA LEU A 87 3.11 -0.83 5.82
C LEU A 87 2.34 0.02 6.83
N TRP A 88 1.02 -0.16 6.91
CA TRP A 88 0.16 0.61 7.83
C TRP A 88 0.54 0.38 9.30
N GLU A 89 0.86 -0.84 9.69
CA GLU A 89 1.31 -1.16 11.04
C GLU A 89 2.48 -0.28 11.50
N GLN A 90 3.40 0.05 10.62
CA GLN A 90 4.56 0.89 10.93
C GLN A 90 4.30 2.39 10.77
N LEU A 91 3.37 2.78 9.93
CA LEU A 91 3.17 4.18 9.53
C LEU A 91 1.93 4.82 10.15
N GLY A 92 0.89 4.04 10.42
CA GLY A 92 -0.43 4.56 10.78
C GLY A 92 -0.43 5.41 12.05
N ALA A 93 0.25 4.97 13.10
CA ALA A 93 0.31 5.71 14.36
C ALA A 93 1.02 7.06 14.22
N GLY A 94 2.02 7.16 13.35
CA GLY A 94 2.70 8.42 13.03
C GLY A 94 1.84 9.40 12.23
N ILE A 95 0.84 8.88 11.51
CA ILE A 95 -0.08 9.70 10.69
C ILE A 95 -1.29 10.15 11.52
N LEU A 96 -1.92 9.26 12.27
CA LEU A 96 -3.21 9.48 12.93
C LEU A 96 -3.18 9.41 14.46
N GLY A 97 -2.06 9.03 15.06
CA GLY A 97 -2.02 8.57 16.45
C GLY A 97 -2.51 7.13 16.58
N GLU A 98 -2.20 6.48 17.70
CA GLU A 98 -2.43 5.03 17.89
C GLU A 98 -3.91 4.64 17.78
N GLU A 99 -4.80 5.37 18.44
CA GLU A 99 -6.23 5.04 18.51
C GLU A 99 -6.90 5.13 17.13
N LEU A 100 -6.71 6.24 16.41
CA LEU A 100 -7.30 6.43 15.09
C LEU A 100 -6.65 5.51 14.04
N ALA A 101 -5.36 5.23 14.17
CA ALA A 101 -4.67 4.28 13.30
C ALA A 101 -5.23 2.87 13.46
N GLN A 102 -5.54 2.45 14.69
CA GLN A 102 -6.19 1.17 14.94
C GLN A 102 -7.62 1.13 14.37
N THR A 103 -8.39 2.19 14.57
CA THR A 103 -9.75 2.30 14.00
C THR A 103 -9.72 2.23 12.48
N PHE A 104 -8.78 2.91 11.84
CA PHE A 104 -8.61 2.87 10.38
C PHE A 104 -8.14 1.49 9.90
N ASP A 105 -7.24 0.85 10.63
CA ASP A 105 -6.84 -0.53 10.33
C ASP A 105 -8.04 -1.47 10.31
N GLU A 106 -8.84 -1.46 11.36
CA GLU A 106 -10.01 -2.35 11.49
C GLU A 106 -11.09 -2.08 10.43
N ALA A 107 -11.37 -0.80 10.16
CA ALA A 107 -12.46 -0.42 9.27
C ALA A 107 -12.09 -0.45 7.79
N PHE A 108 -10.83 -0.23 7.45
CA PHE A 108 -10.40 -0.01 6.07
C PHE A 108 -9.30 -0.97 5.61
N VAL A 109 -8.20 -1.07 6.36
CA VAL A 109 -7.03 -1.85 5.95
C VAL A 109 -7.29 -3.35 6.03
N GLN A 110 -7.83 -3.82 7.14
CA GLN A 110 -8.11 -5.25 7.35
C GLN A 110 -9.04 -5.85 6.31
N PRO A 111 -10.16 -5.21 5.91
CA PRO A 111 -11.01 -5.73 4.84
C PRO A 111 -10.28 -5.87 3.50
N LEU A 112 -9.36 -4.96 3.18
CA LEU A 112 -8.55 -5.04 1.96
C LEU A 112 -7.49 -6.14 2.05
N ASP A 113 -6.79 -6.25 3.17
CA ASP A 113 -5.83 -7.33 3.44
C ASP A 113 -6.51 -8.70 3.36
N ASN A 114 -7.69 -8.83 3.93
CA ASN A 114 -8.46 -10.06 3.92
C ASN A 114 -8.92 -10.43 2.50
N ASN A 115 -9.40 -9.46 1.73
CA ASN A 115 -9.74 -9.67 0.32
C ASN A 115 -8.52 -10.21 -0.46
N ASP A 116 -7.36 -9.61 -0.27
CA ASP A 116 -6.15 -9.99 -1.01
C ASP A 116 -5.71 -11.43 -0.69
N ASN A 117 -5.78 -11.82 0.57
CA ASN A 117 -5.35 -13.15 1.01
C ASN A 117 -6.38 -14.27 0.80
N THR A 118 -7.67 -13.97 0.88
CA THR A 118 -8.74 -14.98 0.91
C THR A 118 -9.68 -14.93 -0.29
N GLY A 119 -9.68 -13.83 -1.03
CA GLY A 119 -10.65 -13.57 -2.09
C GLY A 119 -12.03 -13.15 -1.57
N GLU A 120 -12.18 -12.87 -0.26
CA GLU A 120 -13.43 -12.36 0.29
C GLU A 120 -13.83 -11.06 -0.42
N LYS A 121 -15.11 -10.94 -0.77
CA LYS A 121 -15.61 -9.85 -1.57
C LYS A 121 -15.38 -8.49 -0.87
N ASN A 122 -14.78 -7.56 -1.61
CA ASN A 122 -14.60 -6.16 -1.21
C ASN A 122 -14.88 -5.27 -2.41
N GLU A 123 -15.84 -4.36 -2.28
CA GLU A 123 -16.28 -3.52 -3.41
C GLU A 123 -15.19 -2.55 -3.88
N LEU A 124 -14.41 -2.03 -2.94
CA LEU A 124 -13.29 -1.14 -3.28
C LEU A 124 -12.17 -1.88 -4.01
N ALA A 125 -11.84 -3.11 -3.58
CA ALA A 125 -10.90 -3.98 -4.29
C ALA A 125 -11.39 -4.32 -5.70
N THR A 126 -12.69 -4.55 -5.86
CA THR A 126 -13.31 -4.77 -7.17
C THR A 126 -13.18 -3.52 -8.06
N LEU A 127 -13.48 -2.34 -7.51
CA LEU A 127 -13.33 -1.08 -8.25
C LEU A 127 -11.89 -0.88 -8.74
N ILE A 128 -10.91 -1.06 -7.86
CA ILE A 128 -9.50 -0.94 -8.22
C ILE A 128 -9.11 -1.98 -9.28
N GLY A 129 -9.56 -3.21 -9.12
CA GLY A 129 -9.30 -4.30 -10.08
C GLY A 129 -9.80 -4.00 -11.50
N ASN A 130 -10.88 -3.24 -11.62
CA ASN A 130 -11.46 -2.83 -12.90
C ASN A 130 -10.59 -1.84 -13.69
N PHE A 131 -9.57 -1.25 -13.08
CA PHE A 131 -8.57 -0.45 -13.80
C PHE A 131 -7.56 -1.28 -14.56
N ASN A 132 -7.43 -2.58 -14.27
CA ASN A 132 -6.53 -3.45 -15.04
C ASN A 132 -6.93 -3.45 -16.52
N PRO A 133 -5.95 -3.33 -17.43
CA PRO A 133 -6.23 -3.43 -18.86
C PRO A 133 -6.84 -4.78 -19.21
N THR A 134 -7.74 -4.79 -20.18
CA THR A 134 -8.18 -6.02 -20.81
C THR A 134 -7.06 -6.60 -21.67
N TRP A 135 -7.09 -7.90 -21.92
CA TRP A 135 -6.04 -8.60 -22.68
C TRP A 135 -5.80 -8.04 -24.10
N ASP A 136 -6.80 -7.35 -24.65
CA ASP A 136 -6.80 -6.74 -25.99
C ASP A 136 -6.56 -5.23 -25.98
N ALA A 137 -6.38 -4.63 -24.79
CA ALA A 137 -6.20 -3.20 -24.67
C ALA A 137 -4.81 -2.76 -25.13
N ALA A 138 -4.77 -1.75 -25.99
CA ALA A 138 -3.56 -1.01 -26.28
C ALA A 138 -3.25 -0.07 -25.09
N GLY A 139 -2.10 -0.26 -24.46
CA GLY A 139 -1.65 0.61 -23.37
C GLY A 139 -0.79 -0.12 -22.35
N SER A 140 -0.06 0.66 -21.57
CA SER A 140 0.79 0.16 -20.51
C SER A 140 -0.03 -0.19 -19.28
N SER A 141 0.25 -1.35 -18.66
CA SER A 141 -0.35 -1.69 -17.37
C SER A 141 0.12 -0.74 -16.27
N ASP A 142 1.28 -0.09 -16.44
CA ASP A 142 1.77 0.91 -15.50
C ASP A 142 0.94 2.20 -15.55
N ASP A 143 0.51 2.66 -16.72
CA ASP A 143 -0.39 3.81 -16.83
C ASP A 143 -1.72 3.53 -16.15
N ALA A 144 -2.28 2.35 -16.33
CA ALA A 144 -3.50 1.92 -15.67
C ALA A 144 -3.31 1.83 -14.14
N PHE A 145 -2.19 1.28 -13.70
CA PHE A 145 -1.82 1.21 -12.29
C PHE A 145 -1.78 2.59 -11.63
N PHE A 146 -1.07 3.55 -12.21
CA PHE A 146 -0.98 4.89 -11.64
C PHE A 146 -2.30 5.66 -11.68
N ARG A 147 -3.19 5.38 -12.64
CA ARG A 147 -4.57 5.90 -12.58
C ARG A 147 -5.34 5.33 -11.37
N ALA A 148 -5.22 4.02 -11.13
CA ALA A 148 -5.83 3.39 -9.95
C ALA A 148 -5.25 3.95 -8.65
N VAL A 149 -3.93 4.18 -8.59
CA VAL A 149 -3.27 4.83 -7.44
C VAL A 149 -3.84 6.23 -7.20
N GLY A 150 -4.09 7.01 -8.25
CA GLY A 150 -4.74 8.32 -8.14
C GLY A 150 -6.13 8.25 -7.53
N VAL A 151 -6.91 7.24 -7.87
CA VAL A 151 -8.24 7.00 -7.25
C VAL A 151 -8.09 6.58 -5.79
N ALA A 152 -7.18 5.67 -5.48
CA ALA A 152 -6.91 5.24 -4.10
C ALA A 152 -6.45 6.39 -3.22
N ALA A 153 -5.68 7.34 -3.76
CA ALA A 153 -5.19 8.51 -3.03
C ALA A 153 -6.31 9.37 -2.45
N VAL A 154 -7.50 9.37 -3.05
CA VAL A 154 -8.68 10.08 -2.52
C VAL A 154 -9.02 9.63 -1.10
N SER A 155 -8.81 8.35 -0.78
CA SER A 155 -9.07 7.78 0.55
C SER A 155 -8.22 8.42 1.66
N TYR A 156 -7.08 9.00 1.32
CA TYR A 156 -6.18 9.65 2.27
C TYR A 156 -6.44 11.16 2.45
N THR A 157 -7.29 11.77 1.64
CA THR A 157 -7.62 13.20 1.77
C THR A 157 -8.26 13.54 3.10
N HIS A 158 -9.07 12.64 3.66
CA HIS A 158 -9.68 12.81 4.97
C HIS A 158 -8.66 12.76 6.13
N LEU A 159 -7.54 12.07 5.96
CA LEU A 159 -6.50 11.98 7.00
C LEU A 159 -5.87 13.34 7.26
N ARG A 160 -5.62 14.14 6.22
CA ARG A 160 -5.10 15.52 6.35
C ARG A 160 -6.05 16.44 7.11
N ALA A 161 -7.36 16.27 6.92
CA ALA A 161 -8.35 17.06 7.65
C ALA A 161 -8.33 16.76 9.15
N HIS A 162 -8.03 15.54 9.55
CA HIS A 162 -7.85 15.18 10.95
C HIS A 162 -6.57 15.74 11.56
N GLU A 163 -5.46 15.76 10.81
CA GLU A 163 -4.21 16.39 11.27
C GLU A 163 -4.40 17.87 11.56
N THR A 164 -5.07 18.61 10.69
CA THR A 164 -5.32 20.06 10.87
C THR A 164 -6.29 20.36 12.01
N LEU A 165 -7.19 19.45 12.37
CA LEU A 165 -8.11 19.61 13.50
C LEU A 165 -7.47 19.26 14.84
N SER A 166 -6.47 18.39 14.87
CA SER A 166 -5.73 18.06 16.08
C SER A 166 -4.68 19.11 16.46
N ASP A 167 -4.29 19.98 15.53
CA ASP A 167 -3.36 21.11 15.74
C ASP A 167 -4.07 22.41 16.16
N LEU A 168 -5.40 22.39 16.26
CA LEU A 168 -6.23 23.49 16.76
C LEU A 168 -6.68 23.26 18.20
#